data_7632748b3b4077b815bf38a23246cfea
#
_entry.id   7632748b3b4077b815bf38a23246cfea
#
_cell.length_a   1.000
_cell.length_b   1.000
_cell.length_c   1.000
_cell.angle_alpha   90.00
_cell.angle_beta   90.00
_cell.angle_gamma   90.00
#
_symmetry.space_group_name_H-M   'P 1'
#
loop_
_entity.id
_entity.type
_entity.pdbx_description
1 polymer ?
#
loop_
_entity_poly.entity_id
_entity_poly.type
_entity_poly.pdbx_seq_one_letter_code
_entity_poly.pdbx_strand_id
1 'polypeptide(L)'
;MRRDISIERLNFSKQMQFIKLVICCWLVTPSASAISWRECANQEKVWYKTPEAKRIGDNVLYFQSDLGGWYKNDGSIHPSGNAAIDIRSKEGQRRHKKSLQQLKYPCTLDNDATWSEMRFLAKVYAATGQQKYKYGFLKGIRYLLEAQYPNGGWPQFYPLRPGYSSRITFNDSAMIGAITIVDDVAQRRSYYNLADEKLRKKCQTAVTKGRECILKCQIIVRGKKTAWCQQHDQQTFEPAQGRISENPSLSGAESVGVVKYLMTIDKPSPKIIDAISSAAKWLHQVKITGVRIYNFKDDSLPGGADRKIIADPSASPIWARYYEIGTNRPMFIEKGKVKYKLSELSHAKRIGHLWIGGRWPESLLKVEYPAWIEKHQAKD
;
A
#
# COMPACT_ATOMS: atom_id res chain seq x y z
N MET A 1 -11.39 -97.58 13.50
CA MET A 1 -12.42 -97.92 12.45
C MET A 1 -12.28 -96.94 11.34
N ARG A 2 -11.93 -97.45 10.20
CA ARG A 2 -11.79 -96.78 8.88
C ARG A 2 -13.13 -96.24 8.40
N ARG A 3 -13.13 -95.09 7.68
CA ARG A 3 -13.83 -94.96 6.41
C ARG A 3 -13.25 -93.75 5.65
N ASP A 4 -12.64 -94.09 4.51
CA ASP A 4 -12.38 -93.21 3.35
C ASP A 4 -13.68 -92.74 2.74
N ILE A 5 -13.67 -91.50 2.23
CA ILE A 5 -14.49 -91.14 1.07
C ILE A 5 -13.72 -90.10 0.24
N SER A 6 -13.65 -90.50 -0.98
CA SER A 6 -12.96 -90.03 -2.18
C SER A 6 -13.21 -88.62 -2.63
N ILE A 7 -12.17 -88.17 -3.32
CA ILE A 7 -12.03 -86.95 -4.13
C ILE A 7 -12.96 -87.01 -5.36
N GLU A 8 -13.75 -86.00 -5.59
CA GLU A 8 -14.23 -85.68 -6.92
C GLU A 8 -13.68 -84.29 -7.37
N ARG A 9 -12.89 -84.35 -8.47
CA ARG A 9 -12.43 -83.22 -9.23
C ARG A 9 -13.60 -82.76 -10.12
N LEU A 10 -13.97 -81.47 -9.95
CA LEU A 10 -14.76 -80.77 -10.96
C LEU A 10 -13.95 -79.65 -11.56
N ASN A 11 -13.58 -79.84 -12.83
CA ASN A 11 -13.01 -78.83 -13.72
C ASN A 11 -14.10 -77.80 -14.02
N PHE A 12 -13.83 -76.54 -13.73
CA PHE A 12 -14.53 -75.45 -14.41
C PHE A 12 -13.53 -74.51 -15.07
N SER A 13 -13.63 -74.60 -16.41
CA SER A 13 -12.89 -73.78 -17.37
C SER A 13 -13.39 -72.33 -17.32
N LYS A 14 -12.40 -71.41 -17.38
CA LYS A 14 -12.39 -70.13 -18.07
C LYS A 14 -13.70 -69.35 -18.21
N GLN A 15 -13.84 -68.32 -17.40
CA GLN A 15 -14.24 -66.98 -17.87
C GLN A 15 -13.63 -65.91 -16.94
N MET A 16 -12.45 -65.44 -17.33
CA MET A 16 -11.88 -64.21 -16.75
C MET A 16 -12.57 -63.02 -17.41
N GLN A 17 -13.59 -62.46 -16.75
CA GLN A 17 -14.07 -61.14 -17.10
C GLN A 17 -13.16 -60.10 -16.43
N PHE A 18 -12.40 -59.40 -17.26
CA PHE A 18 -11.66 -58.22 -16.88
C PHE A 18 -12.64 -57.11 -16.48
N ILE A 19 -12.89 -56.94 -15.19
CA ILE A 19 -13.51 -55.71 -14.64
C ILE A 19 -12.40 -54.66 -14.67
N LYS A 20 -12.42 -53.82 -15.71
CA LYS A 20 -11.67 -52.54 -15.70
C LYS A 20 -12.26 -51.67 -14.64
N LEU A 21 -11.63 -51.63 -13.44
CA LEU A 21 -11.89 -50.67 -12.44
C LEU A 21 -11.35 -49.32 -12.95
N VAL A 22 -12.20 -48.50 -13.52
CA VAL A 22 -11.89 -47.11 -13.83
C VAL A 22 -11.89 -46.37 -12.52
N ILE A 23 -10.70 -46.26 -11.90
CA ILE A 23 -10.48 -45.33 -10.79
C ILE A 23 -10.55 -43.92 -11.38
N CYS A 24 -11.72 -43.33 -11.37
CA CYS A 24 -11.86 -41.88 -11.53
C CYS A 24 -11.15 -41.20 -10.34
N CYS A 25 -9.84 -40.98 -10.50
CA CYS A 25 -9.16 -40.01 -9.65
C CYS A 25 -9.82 -38.65 -9.89
N TRP A 26 -10.80 -38.30 -9.09
CA TRP A 26 -11.19 -36.91 -8.88
C TRP A 26 -9.98 -36.24 -8.26
N LEU A 27 -9.16 -35.63 -9.11
CA LEU A 27 -8.21 -34.63 -8.67
C LEU A 27 -9.06 -33.51 -8.03
N VAL A 28 -9.29 -33.63 -6.74
CA VAL A 28 -9.69 -32.50 -5.92
C VAL A 28 -8.51 -31.55 -5.98
N THR A 29 -8.49 -30.67 -6.98
CA THR A 29 -7.61 -29.52 -6.97
C THR A 29 -7.99 -28.75 -5.70
N PRO A 30 -7.06 -28.59 -4.75
CA PRO A 30 -7.35 -27.74 -3.61
C PRO A 30 -7.81 -26.40 -4.19
N SER A 31 -8.96 -25.92 -3.75
CA SER A 31 -9.42 -24.58 -4.02
C SER A 31 -8.29 -23.66 -3.53
N ALA A 32 -7.43 -23.23 -4.45
CA ALA A 32 -6.38 -22.29 -4.13
C ALA A 32 -7.06 -21.08 -3.53
N SER A 33 -6.80 -20.81 -2.26
CA SER A 33 -7.28 -19.60 -1.62
C SER A 33 -6.90 -18.42 -2.50
N ALA A 34 -7.86 -17.55 -2.80
CA ALA A 34 -7.61 -16.43 -3.72
C ALA A 34 -6.42 -15.62 -3.19
N ILE A 35 -5.37 -15.52 -4.01
CA ILE A 35 -4.16 -14.75 -3.69
C ILE A 35 -4.54 -13.29 -3.40
N SER A 36 -4.03 -12.72 -2.32
CA SER A 36 -4.28 -11.31 -1.98
C SER A 36 -3.58 -10.36 -2.96
N TRP A 37 -4.08 -9.12 -3.07
CA TRP A 37 -3.44 -8.10 -3.92
C TRP A 37 -1.99 -7.84 -3.49
N ARG A 38 -1.73 -7.82 -2.19
CA ARG A 38 -0.39 -7.65 -1.63
C ARG A 38 0.55 -8.80 -2.02
N GLU A 39 0.05 -10.02 -2.02
CA GLU A 39 0.81 -11.19 -2.46
C GLU A 39 1.08 -11.14 -3.96
N CYS A 40 0.11 -10.71 -4.77
CA CYS A 40 0.31 -10.51 -6.22
C CYS A 40 1.46 -9.52 -6.50
N ALA A 41 1.59 -8.48 -5.69
CA ALA A 41 2.63 -7.47 -5.87
C ALA A 41 4.04 -7.99 -5.53
N ASN A 42 4.16 -9.10 -4.77
CA ASN A 42 5.43 -9.59 -4.23
C ASN A 42 5.80 -11.00 -4.72
N GLN A 43 5.26 -11.43 -5.86
CA GLN A 43 5.57 -12.72 -6.46
C GLN A 43 6.94 -12.74 -7.14
N GLU A 44 7.49 -13.93 -7.31
CA GLU A 44 8.68 -14.18 -8.12
C GLU A 44 8.45 -13.81 -9.60
N LYS A 45 9.52 -13.41 -10.30
CA LYS A 45 9.44 -12.98 -11.71
C LYS A 45 8.71 -13.98 -12.62
N VAL A 46 8.92 -15.27 -12.39
CA VAL A 46 8.31 -16.34 -13.18
C VAL A 46 6.79 -16.39 -13.02
N TRP A 47 6.26 -16.04 -11.86
CA TRP A 47 4.83 -16.05 -11.60
C TRP A 47 4.07 -15.08 -12.51
N TYR A 48 4.66 -13.93 -12.86
CA TYR A 48 4.01 -12.94 -13.75
C TYR A 48 3.81 -13.44 -15.20
N LYS A 49 4.35 -14.62 -15.58
CA LYS A 49 4.08 -15.29 -16.85
C LYS A 49 2.85 -16.20 -16.81
N THR A 50 2.36 -16.56 -15.63
CA THR A 50 1.27 -17.54 -15.44
C THR A 50 -0.04 -17.05 -16.06
N PRO A 51 -0.97 -17.97 -16.40
CA PRO A 51 -2.31 -17.61 -16.82
C PRO A 51 -3.05 -16.76 -15.77
N GLU A 52 -2.83 -17.04 -14.48
CA GLU A 52 -3.44 -16.27 -13.39
C GLU A 52 -2.96 -14.82 -13.36
N ALA A 53 -1.66 -14.57 -13.42
CA ALA A 53 -1.11 -13.21 -13.45
C ALA A 53 -1.63 -12.41 -14.66
N LYS A 54 -1.74 -13.07 -15.84
CA LYS A 54 -2.33 -12.45 -17.04
C LYS A 54 -3.82 -12.13 -16.84
N ARG A 55 -4.59 -13.05 -16.27
CA ARG A 55 -6.01 -12.84 -15.95
C ARG A 55 -6.20 -11.64 -15.01
N ILE A 56 -5.37 -11.55 -13.97
CA ILE A 56 -5.38 -10.41 -13.03
C ILE A 56 -4.99 -9.12 -13.76
N GLY A 57 -3.94 -9.14 -14.59
CA GLY A 57 -3.51 -8.00 -15.39
C GLY A 57 -4.57 -7.52 -16.37
N ASP A 58 -5.30 -8.44 -17.00
CA ASP A 58 -6.40 -8.12 -17.90
C ASP A 58 -7.58 -7.47 -17.14
N ASN A 59 -7.86 -7.97 -15.94
CA ASN A 59 -8.87 -7.38 -15.07
C ASN A 59 -8.47 -5.95 -14.61
N VAL A 60 -7.22 -5.77 -14.19
CA VAL A 60 -6.67 -4.45 -13.86
C VAL A 60 -6.81 -3.49 -15.04
N LEU A 61 -6.44 -3.90 -16.25
CA LEU A 61 -6.63 -3.08 -17.46
C LEU A 61 -8.09 -2.79 -17.77
N TYR A 62 -8.97 -3.77 -17.59
CA TYR A 62 -10.39 -3.60 -17.84
C TYR A 62 -11.01 -2.49 -17.00
N PHE A 63 -10.58 -2.36 -15.73
CA PHE A 63 -11.07 -1.33 -14.80
C PHE A 63 -10.24 -0.03 -14.80
N GLN A 64 -9.22 0.08 -15.65
CA GLN A 64 -8.52 1.35 -15.80
C GLN A 64 -9.47 2.43 -16.34
N SER A 65 -9.52 3.56 -15.66
CA SER A 65 -10.30 4.73 -16.09
C SER A 65 -9.77 5.29 -17.43
N ASP A 66 -10.63 5.99 -18.16
CA ASP A 66 -10.23 6.71 -19.37
C ASP A 66 -9.17 7.78 -19.09
N LEU A 67 -9.11 8.31 -17.87
CA LEU A 67 -8.07 9.21 -17.41
C LEU A 67 -6.72 8.52 -17.17
N GLY A 68 -6.70 7.21 -16.97
CA GLY A 68 -5.48 6.44 -16.78
C GLY A 68 -5.21 5.94 -15.35
N GLY A 69 -5.92 6.46 -14.36
CA GLY A 69 -5.86 5.99 -12.98
C GLY A 69 -6.91 4.91 -12.66
N TRP A 70 -6.97 4.53 -11.39
CA TRP A 70 -7.93 3.55 -10.85
C TRP A 70 -8.66 4.09 -9.63
N TYR A 71 -9.84 3.53 -9.37
CA TYR A 71 -10.59 3.75 -8.15
C TYR A 71 -10.03 2.90 -7.00
N LYS A 72 -10.24 3.30 -5.75
CA LYS A 72 -9.71 2.60 -4.58
C LYS A 72 -10.71 1.64 -3.95
N ASN A 73 -10.18 0.67 -3.20
CA ASN A 73 -10.96 -0.28 -2.39
C ASN A 73 -12.01 -1.05 -3.20
N ASP A 74 -11.77 -1.19 -4.50
CA ASP A 74 -12.66 -1.92 -5.37
C ASP A 74 -12.17 -3.37 -5.50
N GLY A 75 -12.81 -4.26 -4.77
CA GLY A 75 -12.50 -5.68 -4.82
C GLY A 75 -12.69 -6.34 -6.18
N SER A 76 -13.35 -5.66 -7.12
CA SER A 76 -13.49 -6.17 -8.48
C SER A 76 -12.23 -5.98 -9.32
N ILE A 77 -11.40 -5.02 -8.97
CA ILE A 77 -10.11 -4.79 -9.65
C ILE A 77 -9.08 -5.84 -9.21
N HIS A 78 -9.08 -6.19 -7.95
CA HIS A 78 -8.11 -7.07 -7.32
C HIS A 78 -8.65 -8.49 -7.06
N PRO A 79 -7.81 -9.54 -7.03
CA PRO A 79 -8.26 -10.93 -6.95
C PRO A 79 -8.93 -11.31 -5.63
N SER A 80 -8.65 -10.59 -4.54
CA SER A 80 -9.11 -10.89 -3.17
C SER A 80 -10.33 -10.09 -2.74
N GLY A 81 -10.98 -9.38 -3.66
CA GLY A 81 -12.11 -8.53 -3.30
C GLY A 81 -13.35 -9.32 -2.92
N ASN A 82 -13.93 -9.01 -1.76
CA ASN A 82 -15.33 -9.31 -1.46
C ASN A 82 -16.21 -8.43 -2.35
N ALA A 83 -16.22 -8.73 -3.65
CA ALA A 83 -17.09 -8.02 -4.56
C ALA A 83 -18.53 -8.41 -4.25
N ALA A 84 -19.30 -7.47 -3.75
CA ALA A 84 -20.76 -7.60 -3.68
C ALA A 84 -21.40 -7.76 -5.07
N ILE A 85 -20.60 -7.70 -6.12
CA ILE A 85 -20.98 -7.76 -7.53
C ILE A 85 -20.38 -9.03 -8.11
N ASP A 86 -21.20 -9.82 -8.78
CA ASP A 86 -20.72 -10.97 -9.54
C ASP A 86 -19.93 -10.52 -10.77
N ILE A 87 -18.62 -10.25 -10.55
CA ILE A 87 -17.68 -9.91 -11.62
C ILE A 87 -17.24 -11.12 -12.45
N ARG A 88 -17.65 -12.34 -12.09
CA ARG A 88 -17.35 -13.55 -12.88
C ARG A 88 -18.12 -13.56 -14.19
N SER A 89 -19.27 -12.90 -14.24
CA SER A 89 -20.04 -12.75 -15.49
C SER A 89 -19.59 -11.51 -16.26
N LYS A 90 -19.55 -11.62 -17.59
CA LYS A 90 -19.24 -10.46 -18.46
C LYS A 90 -20.21 -9.31 -18.25
N GLU A 91 -21.47 -9.61 -17.98
CA GLU A 91 -22.51 -8.61 -17.72
C GLU A 91 -22.30 -7.91 -16.38
N GLY A 92 -21.92 -8.64 -15.32
CA GLY A 92 -21.57 -8.07 -14.03
C GLY A 92 -20.38 -7.11 -14.14
N GLN A 93 -19.32 -7.52 -14.83
CA GLN A 93 -18.15 -6.68 -15.11
C GLN A 93 -18.53 -5.41 -15.89
N ARG A 94 -19.36 -5.52 -16.93
CA ARG A 94 -19.81 -4.39 -17.74
C ARG A 94 -20.61 -3.37 -16.92
N ARG A 95 -21.56 -3.84 -16.12
CA ARG A 95 -22.38 -2.97 -15.24
C ARG A 95 -21.52 -2.26 -14.23
N HIS A 96 -20.60 -2.96 -13.60
CA HIS A 96 -19.69 -2.36 -12.61
C HIS A 96 -18.77 -1.33 -13.24
N LYS A 97 -18.13 -1.64 -14.39
CA LYS A 97 -17.32 -0.66 -15.12
C LYS A 97 -18.11 0.59 -15.46
N LYS A 98 -19.35 0.45 -15.93
CA LYS A 98 -20.24 1.58 -16.21
C LYS A 98 -20.52 2.42 -14.97
N SER A 99 -20.74 1.80 -13.81
CA SER A 99 -20.93 2.54 -12.55
C SER A 99 -19.69 3.33 -12.14
N LEU A 100 -18.49 2.77 -12.29
CA LEU A 100 -17.23 3.47 -12.01
C LEU A 100 -17.00 4.66 -12.95
N GLN A 101 -17.36 4.52 -14.22
CA GLN A 101 -17.27 5.62 -15.22
C GLN A 101 -18.20 6.78 -14.91
N GLN A 102 -19.31 6.54 -14.22
CA GLN A 102 -20.27 7.57 -13.79
C GLN A 102 -19.82 8.32 -12.53
N LEU A 103 -18.75 7.87 -11.86
CA LEU A 103 -18.23 8.57 -10.69
C LEU A 103 -17.64 9.92 -11.09
N LYS A 104 -17.98 10.94 -10.31
CA LYS A 104 -17.42 12.30 -10.48
C LYS A 104 -15.89 12.32 -10.27
N TYR A 105 -15.38 11.42 -9.45
CA TYR A 105 -13.95 11.28 -9.12
C TYR A 105 -13.51 9.82 -9.28
N PRO A 106 -13.28 9.37 -10.52
CA PRO A 106 -13.07 7.95 -10.82
C PRO A 106 -11.67 7.45 -10.52
N CYS A 107 -10.72 8.34 -10.18
CA CYS A 107 -9.33 7.99 -9.94
C CYS A 107 -8.81 8.61 -8.66
N THR A 108 -7.93 7.90 -7.98
CA THR A 108 -7.30 8.35 -6.73
C THR A 108 -5.90 7.77 -6.57
N LEU A 109 -5.12 8.39 -5.69
CA LEU A 109 -3.81 7.88 -5.20
C LEU A 109 -3.91 7.32 -3.78
N ASP A 110 -5.12 7.32 -3.20
CA ASP A 110 -5.41 6.89 -1.84
C ASP A 110 -5.40 5.36 -1.71
N ASN A 111 -4.93 4.84 -0.56
CA ASN A 111 -4.89 3.40 -0.28
C ASN A 111 -4.19 2.60 -1.40
N ASP A 112 -3.03 3.06 -1.82
CA ASP A 112 -2.18 2.44 -2.85
C ASP A 112 -2.80 2.37 -4.25
N ALA A 113 -4.01 2.94 -4.47
CA ALA A 113 -4.65 2.93 -5.78
C ALA A 113 -3.83 3.69 -6.83
N THR A 114 -3.97 3.29 -8.08
CA THR A 114 -3.28 3.76 -9.27
C THR A 114 -1.84 3.30 -9.34
N TRP A 115 -0.98 3.63 -8.39
CA TRP A 115 0.43 3.26 -8.49
C TRP A 115 0.69 1.77 -8.22
N SER A 116 -0.14 1.07 -7.45
CA SER A 116 0.00 -0.38 -7.24
C SER A 116 -0.41 -1.18 -8.48
N GLU A 117 -1.50 -0.78 -9.14
CA GLU A 117 -1.94 -1.36 -10.41
C GLU A 117 -0.89 -1.16 -11.52
N MET A 118 -0.33 0.04 -11.60
CA MET A 118 0.75 0.35 -12.54
C MET A 118 1.97 -0.55 -12.31
N ARG A 119 2.39 -0.74 -11.05
CA ARG A 119 3.50 -1.64 -10.70
C ARG A 119 3.24 -3.08 -11.15
N PHE A 120 2.03 -3.55 -10.94
CA PHE A 120 1.62 -4.88 -11.38
C PHE A 120 1.69 -5.02 -12.90
N LEU A 121 1.13 -4.07 -13.66
CA LEU A 121 1.17 -4.07 -15.12
C LEU A 121 2.59 -4.05 -15.68
N ALA A 122 3.50 -3.27 -15.08
CA ALA A 122 4.90 -3.24 -15.48
C ALA A 122 5.59 -4.61 -15.31
N LYS A 123 5.32 -5.31 -14.22
CA LYS A 123 5.87 -6.66 -13.96
C LYS A 123 5.31 -7.69 -14.93
N VAL A 124 3.99 -7.66 -15.20
CA VAL A 124 3.36 -8.57 -16.17
C VAL A 124 3.88 -8.28 -17.59
N TYR A 125 4.05 -7.01 -17.97
CA TYR A 125 4.67 -6.66 -19.25
C TYR A 125 6.09 -7.19 -19.35
N ALA A 126 6.93 -6.95 -18.35
CA ALA A 126 8.32 -7.40 -18.35
C ALA A 126 8.44 -8.93 -18.45
N ALA A 127 7.46 -9.67 -17.92
CA ALA A 127 7.43 -11.13 -17.97
C ALA A 127 6.87 -11.68 -19.28
N THR A 128 5.92 -10.98 -19.93
CA THR A 128 5.13 -11.52 -21.06
C THR A 128 5.40 -10.84 -22.40
N GLY A 129 5.95 -9.63 -22.42
CA GLY A 129 6.11 -8.80 -23.62
C GLY A 129 4.80 -8.24 -24.21
N GLN A 130 3.63 -8.51 -23.57
CA GLN A 130 2.33 -8.11 -24.13
C GLN A 130 2.10 -6.60 -24.04
N GLN A 131 2.03 -5.93 -25.21
CA GLN A 131 1.98 -4.48 -25.34
C GLN A 131 0.81 -3.82 -24.59
N LYS A 132 -0.32 -4.51 -24.44
CA LYS A 132 -1.48 -3.97 -23.71
C LYS A 132 -1.12 -3.53 -22.28
N TYR A 133 -0.28 -4.27 -21.57
CA TYR A 133 0.14 -3.94 -20.20
C TYR A 133 1.07 -2.72 -20.18
N LYS A 134 1.98 -2.61 -21.17
CA LYS A 134 2.79 -1.40 -21.36
C LYS A 134 1.94 -0.18 -21.62
N TYR A 135 0.93 -0.28 -22.49
CA TYR A 135 0.03 0.83 -22.79
C TYR A 135 -0.76 1.29 -21.57
N GLY A 136 -1.31 0.35 -20.78
CA GLY A 136 -1.99 0.67 -19.53
C GLY A 136 -1.06 1.36 -18.52
N PHE A 137 0.16 0.84 -18.36
CA PHE A 137 1.17 1.47 -17.52
C PHE A 137 1.50 2.90 -17.97
N LEU A 138 1.79 3.12 -19.25
CA LEU A 138 2.13 4.44 -19.78
C LEU A 138 0.95 5.43 -19.72
N LYS A 139 -0.27 4.94 -19.81
CA LYS A 139 -1.49 5.74 -19.60
C LYS A 139 -1.55 6.20 -18.13
N GLY A 140 -1.23 5.33 -17.17
CA GLY A 140 -1.09 5.68 -15.76
C GLY A 140 -0.01 6.73 -15.49
N ILE A 141 1.16 6.63 -16.15
CA ILE A 141 2.22 7.66 -16.03
C ILE A 141 1.73 9.03 -16.51
N ARG A 142 1.00 9.09 -17.63
CA ARG A 142 0.44 10.35 -18.11
C ARG A 142 -0.56 10.93 -17.11
N TYR A 143 -1.43 10.11 -16.54
CA TYR A 143 -2.34 10.50 -15.47
C TYR A 143 -1.59 11.09 -14.25
N LEU A 144 -0.52 10.45 -13.77
CA LEU A 144 0.26 10.97 -12.65
C LEU A 144 0.92 12.31 -12.96
N LEU A 145 1.44 12.49 -14.18
CA LEU A 145 2.04 13.76 -14.61
C LEU A 145 1.00 14.88 -14.72
N GLU A 146 -0.23 14.57 -15.12
CA GLU A 146 -1.32 15.53 -15.19
C GLU A 146 -1.88 15.87 -13.80
N ALA A 147 -1.91 14.90 -12.90
CA ALA A 147 -2.37 15.09 -11.53
C ALA A 147 -1.40 15.90 -10.66
N GLN A 148 -0.15 16.07 -11.07
CA GLN A 148 0.85 16.81 -10.32
C GLN A 148 0.57 18.31 -10.36
N TYR A 149 0.55 18.94 -9.18
CA TYR A 149 0.51 20.39 -9.08
C TYR A 149 1.75 21.07 -9.68
N PRO A 150 1.64 22.33 -10.15
CA PRO A 150 2.80 23.10 -10.64
C PRO A 150 3.96 23.18 -9.63
N ASN A 151 3.65 23.15 -8.33
CA ASN A 151 4.61 23.16 -7.23
C ASN A 151 5.26 21.79 -6.92
N GLY A 152 4.88 20.74 -7.66
CA GLY A 152 5.43 19.39 -7.51
C GLY A 152 4.66 18.45 -6.59
N GLY A 153 3.66 18.90 -5.86
CA GLY A 153 2.83 18.05 -4.99
C GLY A 153 1.81 17.23 -5.78
N TRP A 154 1.23 16.21 -5.13
CA TRP A 154 0.09 15.45 -5.64
C TRP A 154 -1.08 15.48 -4.68
N PRO A 155 -2.32 15.65 -5.21
CA PRO A 155 -3.53 15.52 -4.43
C PRO A 155 -3.86 14.06 -4.14
N GLN A 156 -4.86 13.83 -3.28
CA GLN A 156 -5.39 12.49 -3.06
C GLN A 156 -6.25 12.00 -4.23
N PHE A 157 -6.97 12.90 -4.90
CA PHE A 157 -7.82 12.61 -6.04
C PHE A 157 -7.51 13.53 -7.23
N TYR A 158 -7.48 12.95 -8.43
CA TYR A 158 -7.48 13.70 -9.67
C TYR A 158 -8.45 13.04 -10.68
N PRO A 159 -9.42 13.78 -11.28
CA PRO A 159 -9.67 15.22 -11.12
C PRO A 159 -9.89 15.65 -9.67
N LEU A 160 -9.59 16.92 -9.38
CA LEU A 160 -9.57 17.43 -8.02
C LEU A 160 -10.93 17.30 -7.33
N ARG A 161 -10.94 16.62 -6.19
CA ARG A 161 -12.08 16.56 -5.30
C ARG A 161 -11.96 17.68 -4.26
N PRO A 162 -12.98 18.54 -4.07
CA PRO A 162 -12.96 19.62 -3.12
C PRO A 162 -12.69 19.17 -1.67
N GLY A 163 -12.18 20.08 -0.86
CA GLY A 163 -11.88 19.86 0.54
C GLY A 163 -10.45 19.31 0.76
N TYR A 164 -10.23 18.58 1.84
CA TYR A 164 -8.91 18.10 2.25
C TYR A 164 -8.21 17.23 1.20
N SER A 165 -8.97 16.54 0.37
CA SER A 165 -8.44 15.64 -0.65
C SER A 165 -7.81 16.34 -1.86
N SER A 166 -7.97 17.68 -1.98
CA SER A 166 -7.24 18.51 -2.94
C SER A 166 -5.89 19.02 -2.41
N ARG A 167 -5.50 18.70 -1.21
CA ARG A 167 -4.22 19.12 -0.61
C ARG A 167 -3.08 18.23 -1.10
N ILE A 168 -1.84 18.69 -0.92
CA ILE A 168 -0.66 17.82 -1.06
C ILE A 168 -0.80 16.73 0.00
N THR A 169 -0.89 15.46 -0.44
CA THR A 169 -1.32 14.37 0.43
C THR A 169 -0.22 13.31 0.60
N PHE A 170 0.32 13.21 1.82
CA PHE A 170 1.22 12.12 2.21
C PHE A 170 0.45 10.94 2.81
N ASN A 171 -0.78 11.16 3.29
CA ASN A 171 -1.64 10.12 3.86
C ASN A 171 -1.76 8.93 2.90
N ASP A 172 -1.73 7.70 3.48
CA ASP A 172 -1.86 6.44 2.77
C ASP A 172 -0.94 6.34 1.53
N SER A 173 0.27 6.91 1.64
CA SER A 173 1.31 6.93 0.60
C SER A 173 0.92 7.60 -0.73
N ALA A 174 -0.11 8.43 -0.78
CA ALA A 174 -0.63 8.99 -2.03
C ALA A 174 0.48 9.66 -2.86
N MET A 175 1.12 10.70 -2.34
CA MET A 175 2.23 11.39 -3.03
C MET A 175 3.46 10.51 -3.16
N ILE A 176 3.80 9.72 -2.12
CA ILE A 176 5.02 8.91 -2.12
C ILE A 176 4.93 7.77 -3.12
N GLY A 177 3.77 7.14 -3.27
CA GLY A 177 3.53 6.13 -4.30
C GLY A 177 3.65 6.72 -5.71
N ALA A 178 3.03 7.88 -5.94
CA ALA A 178 3.09 8.58 -7.23
C ALA A 178 4.53 8.97 -7.61
N ILE A 179 5.24 9.69 -6.73
CA ILE A 179 6.60 10.14 -7.03
C ILE A 179 7.55 8.96 -7.21
N THR A 180 7.40 7.89 -6.44
CA THR A 180 8.29 6.72 -6.53
C THR A 180 8.19 6.07 -7.90
N ILE A 181 6.97 5.83 -8.43
CA ILE A 181 6.82 5.18 -9.73
C ILE A 181 7.23 6.10 -10.89
N VAL A 182 7.02 7.41 -10.77
CA VAL A 182 7.48 8.40 -11.75
C VAL A 182 9.02 8.47 -11.74
N ASP A 183 9.65 8.36 -10.56
CA ASP A 183 11.12 8.33 -10.42
C ASP A 183 11.70 7.02 -10.97
N ASP A 184 11.06 5.89 -10.73
CA ASP A 184 11.45 4.60 -11.31
C ASP A 184 11.51 4.67 -12.85
N VAL A 185 10.55 5.36 -13.49
CA VAL A 185 10.53 5.61 -14.94
C VAL A 185 11.64 6.60 -15.34
N ALA A 186 11.80 7.70 -14.60
CA ALA A 186 12.82 8.71 -14.87
C ALA A 186 14.24 8.13 -14.84
N GLN A 187 14.49 7.19 -13.93
CA GLN A 187 15.78 6.50 -13.74
C GLN A 187 15.91 5.19 -14.53
N ARG A 188 14.91 4.79 -15.31
CA ARG A 188 14.89 3.51 -16.04
C ARG A 188 15.12 2.29 -15.12
N ARG A 189 14.60 2.33 -13.88
CA ARG A 189 14.84 1.25 -12.93
C ARG A 189 14.08 -0.01 -13.33
N SER A 190 14.77 -1.17 -13.30
CA SER A 190 14.18 -2.51 -13.46
C SER A 190 13.04 -2.58 -14.52
N TYR A 191 11.81 -2.87 -14.10
CA TYR A 191 10.62 -3.05 -14.94
C TYR A 191 10.11 -1.76 -15.59
N TYR A 192 10.64 -0.58 -15.25
CA TYR A 192 10.07 0.72 -15.58
C TYR A 192 10.72 1.43 -16.77
N ASN A 193 11.66 0.78 -17.46
CA ASN A 193 12.25 1.30 -18.71
C ASN A 193 11.27 1.12 -19.88
N LEU A 194 10.07 1.68 -19.79
CA LEU A 194 8.97 1.52 -20.74
C LEU A 194 8.66 2.79 -21.54
N ALA A 195 9.05 3.94 -21.02
CA ALA A 195 8.76 5.24 -21.59
C ALA A 195 9.78 5.62 -22.69
N ASP A 196 9.32 6.32 -23.70
CA ASP A 196 10.19 6.99 -24.64
C ASP A 196 10.95 8.16 -23.96
N GLU A 197 11.94 8.70 -24.64
CA GLU A 197 12.81 9.76 -24.11
C GLU A 197 12.02 11.04 -23.77
N LYS A 198 11.02 11.40 -24.56
CA LYS A 198 10.17 12.57 -24.32
C LYS A 198 9.37 12.44 -23.01
N LEU A 199 8.74 11.28 -22.79
CA LEU A 199 7.99 11.02 -21.57
C LEU A 199 8.92 10.89 -20.36
N ARG A 200 10.07 10.25 -20.52
CA ARG A 200 11.10 10.13 -19.49
C ARG A 200 11.59 11.51 -19.00
N LYS A 201 11.87 12.45 -19.91
CA LYS A 201 12.24 13.84 -19.55
C LYS A 201 11.14 14.53 -18.74
N LYS A 202 9.85 14.33 -19.10
CA LYS A 202 8.74 14.83 -18.29
C LYS A 202 8.73 14.22 -16.89
N CYS A 203 8.98 12.92 -16.75
CA CYS A 203 9.11 12.27 -15.45
C CYS A 203 10.26 12.86 -14.63
N GLN A 204 11.42 13.11 -15.24
CA GLN A 204 12.57 13.74 -14.55
C GLN A 204 12.22 15.13 -13.99
N THR A 205 11.55 15.95 -14.80
CA THR A 205 11.05 17.27 -14.35
C THR A 205 10.05 17.14 -13.21
N ALA A 206 9.12 16.21 -13.30
CA ALA A 206 8.13 15.95 -12.26
C ALA A 206 8.77 15.50 -10.94
N VAL A 207 9.76 14.62 -11.01
CA VAL A 207 10.53 14.14 -9.85
C VAL A 207 11.28 15.28 -9.17
N THR A 208 11.96 16.14 -9.94
CA THR A 208 12.69 17.30 -9.40
C THR A 208 11.74 18.20 -8.60
N LYS A 209 10.59 18.59 -9.21
CA LYS A 209 9.58 19.39 -8.54
C LYS A 209 9.00 18.69 -7.31
N GLY A 210 8.73 17.39 -7.40
CA GLY A 210 8.18 16.61 -6.29
C GLY A 210 9.12 16.53 -5.10
N ARG A 211 10.42 16.35 -5.33
CA ARG A 211 11.45 16.38 -4.27
C ARG A 211 11.55 17.76 -3.61
N GLU A 212 11.51 18.83 -4.38
CA GLU A 212 11.47 20.19 -3.84
C GLU A 212 10.21 20.43 -2.99
N CYS A 213 9.05 19.95 -3.44
CA CYS A 213 7.80 20.00 -2.69
C CYS A 213 7.91 19.25 -1.36
N ILE A 214 8.45 18.03 -1.36
CA ILE A 214 8.70 17.26 -0.13
C ILE A 214 9.56 18.06 0.86
N LEU A 215 10.66 18.65 0.40
CA LEU A 215 11.55 19.44 1.25
C LEU A 215 10.87 20.69 1.82
N LYS A 216 10.01 21.35 1.04
CA LYS A 216 9.23 22.53 1.48
C LYS A 216 8.15 22.17 2.51
N CYS A 217 7.56 20.98 2.40
CA CYS A 217 6.57 20.47 3.34
C CYS A 217 7.17 19.98 4.66
N GLN A 218 8.51 19.85 4.78
CA GLN A 218 9.11 19.42 6.05
C GLN A 218 8.91 20.48 7.14
N ILE A 219 8.25 20.11 8.22
CA ILE A 219 7.85 21.02 9.29
C ILE A 219 9.08 21.46 10.09
N ILE A 220 9.20 22.76 10.32
CA ILE A 220 10.27 23.36 11.12
C ILE A 220 9.67 23.80 12.46
N VAL A 221 10.23 23.30 13.55
CA VAL A 221 9.84 23.67 14.92
C VAL A 221 11.03 24.31 15.62
N ARG A 222 10.89 25.58 16.03
CA ARG A 222 11.95 26.35 16.70
C ARG A 222 13.29 26.30 15.94
N GLY A 223 13.23 26.53 14.62
CA GLY A 223 14.39 26.52 13.73
C GLY A 223 14.97 25.14 13.39
N LYS A 224 14.37 24.04 13.86
CA LYS A 224 14.83 22.69 13.60
C LYS A 224 13.82 21.96 12.72
N LYS A 225 14.31 21.33 11.65
CA LYS A 225 13.50 20.43 10.81
C LYS A 225 13.07 19.20 11.62
N THR A 226 11.85 18.76 11.38
CA THR A 226 11.25 17.61 12.04
C THR A 226 10.72 16.61 11.00
N ALA A 227 9.42 16.44 10.90
CA ALA A 227 8.73 15.46 10.09
C ALA A 227 7.69 16.13 9.17
N TRP A 228 6.78 15.36 8.62
CA TRP A 228 5.70 15.83 7.72
C TRP A 228 4.33 15.60 8.35
N CYS A 229 3.36 16.42 7.95
CA CYS A 229 1.95 16.18 8.22
C CYS A 229 1.37 15.21 7.17
N GLN A 230 0.18 14.66 7.44
CA GLN A 230 -0.56 13.82 6.48
C GLN A 230 -0.97 14.61 5.24
N GLN A 231 -1.39 15.84 5.40
CA GLN A 231 -1.71 16.77 4.33
C GLN A 231 -1.01 18.10 4.56
N HIS A 232 -0.66 18.75 3.45
CA HIS A 232 -0.13 20.10 3.43
C HIS A 232 -0.92 20.96 2.45
N ASP A 233 -1.05 22.23 2.78
CA ASP A 233 -1.69 23.19 1.90
C ASP A 233 -0.93 23.30 0.58
N GLN A 234 -1.65 23.29 -0.53
CA GLN A 234 -1.05 23.27 -1.85
C GLN A 234 -0.49 24.62 -2.32
N GLN A 235 -0.66 25.67 -1.56
CA GLN A 235 -0.10 27.01 -1.87
C GLN A 235 1.04 27.35 -0.91
N THR A 236 0.80 27.16 0.39
CA THR A 236 1.73 27.59 1.45
C THR A 236 2.70 26.49 1.88
N PHE A 237 2.44 25.22 1.56
CA PHE A 237 3.15 24.04 2.05
C PHE A 237 3.00 23.78 3.56
N GLU A 238 2.23 24.60 4.27
CA GLU A 238 2.00 24.44 5.70
C GLU A 238 1.17 23.19 6.02
N PRO A 239 1.35 22.59 7.22
CA PRO A 239 0.52 21.50 7.68
C PRO A 239 -0.96 21.88 7.65
N ALA A 240 -1.79 20.98 7.12
CA ALA A 240 -3.18 21.30 6.87
C ALA A 240 -4.13 20.22 7.40
N GLN A 241 -5.37 20.64 7.71
CA GLN A 241 -6.43 19.77 8.17
C GLN A 241 -6.76 18.71 7.11
N GLY A 242 -6.74 17.43 7.47
CA GLY A 242 -7.31 16.35 6.72
C GLY A 242 -8.81 16.14 7.02
N ARG A 243 -9.22 14.91 7.34
CA ARG A 243 -10.56 14.64 7.87
C ARG A 243 -10.75 15.31 9.22
N ILE A 244 -12.00 15.35 9.70
CA ILE A 244 -12.32 15.95 11.02
C ILE A 244 -11.54 15.34 12.20
N SER A 245 -10.93 14.18 12.01
CA SER A 245 -10.07 13.52 13.01
C SER A 245 -8.58 13.56 12.62
N GLU A 246 -8.17 14.47 11.75
CA GLU A 246 -6.80 14.62 11.24
C GLU A 246 -6.37 16.08 11.24
N ASN A 247 -6.12 16.58 12.43
CA ASN A 247 -5.63 17.95 12.61
C ASN A 247 -4.18 18.10 12.10
N PRO A 248 -3.74 19.33 11.75
CA PRO A 248 -2.33 19.58 11.46
C PRO A 248 -1.43 19.03 12.56
N SER A 249 -0.46 18.21 12.19
CA SER A 249 0.36 17.43 13.14
C SER A 249 1.67 16.98 12.53
N LEU A 250 2.59 16.52 13.35
CA LEU A 250 3.74 15.72 12.90
C LEU A 250 3.30 14.26 12.84
N SER A 251 3.48 13.61 11.68
CA SER A 251 3.06 12.22 11.51
C SER A 251 4.18 11.23 11.79
N GLY A 252 3.94 10.30 12.75
CA GLY A 252 4.84 9.20 13.05
C GLY A 252 4.78 8.05 12.02
N ALA A 253 3.75 8.00 11.19
CA ALA A 253 3.56 6.95 10.19
C ALA A 253 3.98 7.41 8.79
N GLU A 254 3.34 8.44 8.27
CA GLU A 254 3.52 8.92 6.89
C GLU A 254 4.96 9.43 6.65
N SER A 255 5.59 10.04 7.66
CA SER A 255 6.98 10.51 7.56
C SER A 255 7.99 9.40 7.29
N VAL A 256 7.70 8.17 7.71
CA VAL A 256 8.56 7.01 7.41
C VAL A 256 8.63 6.75 5.91
N GLY A 257 7.49 6.77 5.22
CA GLY A 257 7.43 6.61 3.77
C GLY A 257 8.22 7.71 3.03
N VAL A 258 8.11 8.97 3.52
CA VAL A 258 8.86 10.10 2.97
C VAL A 258 10.37 9.90 3.11
N VAL A 259 10.84 9.56 4.32
CA VAL A 259 12.26 9.31 4.59
C VAL A 259 12.78 8.15 3.72
N LYS A 260 12.05 7.04 3.65
CA LYS A 260 12.44 5.90 2.81
C LYS A 260 12.55 6.27 1.34
N TYR A 261 11.62 7.06 0.81
CA TYR A 261 11.73 7.55 -0.58
C TYR A 261 12.98 8.42 -0.77
N LEU A 262 13.23 9.40 0.11
CA LEU A 262 14.41 10.25 -0.01
C LEU A 262 15.70 9.46 0.09
N MET A 263 15.75 8.39 0.89
CA MET A 263 16.92 7.49 0.99
C MET A 263 17.16 6.67 -0.29
N THR A 264 16.20 6.55 -1.22
CA THR A 264 16.42 5.88 -2.52
C THR A 264 17.22 6.72 -3.51
N ILE A 265 17.53 7.97 -3.21
CA ILE A 265 18.26 8.89 -4.10
C ILE A 265 19.74 8.56 -4.03
N ASP A 266 20.31 8.15 -5.16
CA ASP A 266 21.70 7.65 -5.21
C ASP A 266 22.76 8.72 -4.87
N LYS A 267 22.51 9.96 -5.28
CA LYS A 267 23.37 11.13 -4.99
C LYS A 267 22.54 12.21 -4.33
N PRO A 268 22.20 12.05 -3.03
CA PRO A 268 21.38 13.04 -2.32
C PRO A 268 22.16 14.34 -2.13
N SER A 269 21.47 15.47 -2.35
CA SER A 269 22.07 16.77 -2.04
C SER A 269 22.17 16.98 -0.51
N PRO A 270 23.01 17.91 -0.03
CA PRO A 270 23.10 18.23 1.40
C PRO A 270 21.73 18.55 2.03
N LYS A 271 20.82 19.20 1.29
CA LYS A 271 19.46 19.49 1.74
C LYS A 271 18.63 18.21 1.96
N ILE A 272 18.81 17.19 1.12
CA ILE A 272 18.13 15.90 1.23
C ILE A 272 18.72 15.12 2.41
N ILE A 273 20.04 15.09 2.56
CA ILE A 273 20.72 14.44 3.69
C ILE A 273 20.25 15.05 5.02
N ASP A 274 20.20 16.36 5.12
CA ASP A 274 19.72 17.07 6.30
C ASP A 274 18.24 16.77 6.58
N ALA A 275 17.40 16.73 5.55
CA ALA A 275 15.98 16.39 5.71
C ALA A 275 15.78 14.96 6.26
N ILE A 276 16.49 13.98 5.74
CA ILE A 276 16.49 12.58 6.20
C ILE A 276 16.97 12.50 7.65
N SER A 277 18.15 13.08 7.94
CA SER A 277 18.78 13.00 9.24
C SER A 277 17.95 13.69 10.34
N SER A 278 17.38 14.84 10.02
CA SER A 278 16.48 15.57 10.95
C SER A 278 15.23 14.78 11.27
N ALA A 279 14.61 14.15 10.26
CA ALA A 279 13.41 13.34 10.47
C ALA A 279 13.71 12.05 11.23
N ALA A 280 14.82 11.35 10.93
CA ALA A 280 15.25 10.18 11.67
C ALA A 280 15.53 10.51 13.13
N LYS A 281 16.21 11.63 13.40
CA LYS A 281 16.46 12.14 14.75
C LYS A 281 15.15 12.42 15.47
N TRP A 282 14.19 13.11 14.82
CA TRP A 282 12.88 13.37 15.41
C TRP A 282 12.12 12.08 15.72
N LEU A 283 12.05 11.11 14.78
CA LEU A 283 11.40 9.81 15.01
C LEU A 283 12.04 9.06 16.19
N HIS A 284 13.36 9.12 16.33
CA HIS A 284 14.05 8.53 17.48
C HIS A 284 13.68 9.26 18.80
N GLN A 285 13.52 10.56 18.77
CA GLN A 285 13.22 11.38 19.94
C GLN A 285 11.78 11.16 20.46
N VAL A 286 10.81 10.93 19.55
CA VAL A 286 9.39 10.79 19.91
C VAL A 286 8.94 9.35 20.12
N LYS A 287 9.87 8.40 20.16
CA LYS A 287 9.55 6.99 20.51
C LYS A 287 9.02 6.92 21.94
N ILE A 288 8.01 6.09 22.14
CA ILE A 288 7.35 5.85 23.41
C ILE A 288 7.83 4.49 23.94
N THR A 289 8.39 4.46 25.12
CA THR A 289 8.95 3.28 25.78
C THR A 289 8.26 3.00 27.10
N GLY A 290 8.45 1.78 27.64
CA GLY A 290 7.92 1.41 28.95
C GLY A 290 6.41 1.17 29.00
N VAL A 291 5.76 1.10 27.83
CA VAL A 291 4.32 0.84 27.72
C VAL A 291 4.00 -0.01 26.51
N ARG A 292 2.87 -0.71 26.55
CA ARG A 292 2.29 -1.41 25.38
C ARG A 292 0.79 -1.22 25.28
N ILE A 293 0.25 -1.48 24.10
CA ILE A 293 -1.19 -1.57 23.89
C ILE A 293 -1.66 -2.95 24.33
N TYR A 294 -2.64 -2.96 25.21
CA TYR A 294 -3.31 -4.17 25.68
C TYR A 294 -4.74 -4.20 25.15
N ASN A 295 -5.02 -5.18 24.28
CA ASN A 295 -6.38 -5.45 23.82
C ASN A 295 -6.99 -6.51 24.76
N PHE A 296 -8.22 -6.30 25.18
CA PHE A 296 -8.92 -7.19 26.09
C PHE A 296 -10.37 -7.39 25.65
N LYS A 297 -10.96 -8.52 26.08
CA LYS A 297 -12.39 -8.79 25.87
C LYS A 297 -13.22 -7.96 26.83
N ASP A 298 -14.31 -7.42 26.31
CA ASP A 298 -15.35 -6.74 27.07
C ASP A 298 -16.67 -6.93 26.34
N ASP A 299 -17.42 -7.94 26.76
CA ASP A 299 -18.68 -8.33 26.12
C ASP A 299 -19.80 -7.30 26.34
N SER A 300 -19.60 -6.31 27.20
CA SER A 300 -20.52 -5.18 27.39
C SER A 300 -20.40 -4.11 26.29
N LEU A 301 -19.33 -4.17 25.49
CA LEU A 301 -19.02 -3.18 24.44
C LEU A 301 -19.32 -3.72 23.03
N PRO A 302 -19.69 -2.84 22.09
CA PRO A 302 -19.84 -3.22 20.70
C PRO A 302 -18.59 -3.88 20.13
N GLY A 303 -18.73 -5.10 19.57
CA GLY A 303 -17.62 -5.88 19.05
C GLY A 303 -16.84 -6.68 20.11
N GLY A 304 -17.30 -6.68 21.37
CA GLY A 304 -16.78 -7.58 22.44
C GLY A 304 -15.34 -7.34 22.84
N ALA A 305 -14.74 -6.17 22.54
CA ALA A 305 -13.34 -5.90 22.83
C ALA A 305 -13.07 -4.40 23.04
N ASP A 306 -12.04 -4.12 23.82
CA ASP A 306 -11.49 -2.77 23.98
C ASP A 306 -9.97 -2.79 24.07
N ARG A 307 -9.34 -1.62 24.15
CA ARG A 307 -7.88 -1.46 24.31
C ARG A 307 -7.51 -0.36 25.28
N LYS A 308 -6.40 -0.57 25.95
CA LYS A 308 -5.78 0.41 26.85
C LYS A 308 -4.27 0.41 26.73
N ILE A 309 -3.64 1.46 27.23
CA ILE A 309 -2.20 1.54 27.39
C ILE A 309 -1.88 1.03 28.80
N ILE A 310 -0.94 0.08 28.91
CA ILE A 310 -0.46 -0.43 30.21
C ILE A 310 1.05 -0.27 30.30
N ALA A 311 1.55 -0.17 31.51
CA ALA A 311 2.98 -0.17 31.78
C ALA A 311 3.58 -1.52 31.43
N ASP A 312 4.70 -1.50 30.71
CA ASP A 312 5.49 -2.67 30.37
C ASP A 312 6.94 -2.24 30.06
N PRO A 313 7.83 -2.23 31.05
CA PRO A 313 9.23 -1.81 30.88
C PRO A 313 10.00 -2.62 29.83
N SER A 314 9.57 -3.86 29.54
CA SER A 314 10.21 -4.75 28.57
C SER A 314 9.69 -4.58 27.14
N ALA A 315 8.63 -3.79 26.96
CA ALA A 315 8.00 -3.62 25.66
C ALA A 315 8.93 -2.90 24.66
N SER A 316 8.90 -3.38 23.42
CA SER A 316 9.54 -2.67 22.32
C SER A 316 8.95 -1.25 22.15
N PRO A 317 9.76 -0.27 21.74
CA PRO A 317 9.27 1.08 21.48
C PRO A 317 8.09 1.11 20.49
N ILE A 318 7.15 1.98 20.76
CA ILE A 318 5.99 2.27 19.90
C ILE A 318 5.95 3.74 19.56
N TRP A 319 5.12 4.09 18.56
CA TRP A 319 4.90 5.47 18.14
C TRP A 319 3.41 5.79 18.07
N ALA A 320 3.10 7.07 18.28
CA ALA A 320 1.79 7.61 17.94
C ALA A 320 1.72 7.94 16.44
N ARG A 321 0.52 7.90 15.88
CA ARG A 321 0.33 8.32 14.49
C ARG A 321 0.48 9.83 14.35
N TYR A 322 -0.03 10.60 15.32
CA TYR A 322 -0.03 12.06 15.32
C TYR A 322 0.64 12.62 16.56
N TYR A 323 1.47 13.61 16.37
CA TYR A 323 2.12 14.39 17.43
C TYR A 323 1.84 15.88 17.26
N GLU A 324 1.58 16.55 18.36
CA GLU A 324 1.34 17.98 18.39
C GLU A 324 2.60 18.75 17.94
N ILE A 325 2.41 19.69 17.00
CA ILE A 325 3.49 20.54 16.51
C ILE A 325 3.96 21.46 17.65
N GLY A 326 5.25 21.49 17.90
CA GLY A 326 5.88 22.32 18.92
C GLY A 326 6.12 21.62 20.26
N THR A 327 5.29 20.65 20.65
CA THR A 327 5.43 19.93 21.94
C THR A 327 5.83 18.48 21.80
N ASN A 328 5.63 17.86 20.64
CA ASN A 328 5.82 16.44 20.39
C ASN A 328 4.94 15.51 21.27
N ARG A 329 3.83 16.01 21.83
CA ARG A 329 2.89 15.19 22.59
C ARG A 329 2.07 14.32 21.63
N PRO A 330 1.89 13.01 21.91
CA PRO A 330 0.95 12.19 21.18
C PRO A 330 -0.46 12.79 21.22
N MET A 331 -1.12 12.85 20.05
CA MET A 331 -2.47 13.41 19.92
C MET A 331 -3.47 12.34 19.53
N PHE A 332 -4.65 12.42 20.12
CA PHE A 332 -5.84 11.67 19.77
C PHE A 332 -6.94 12.66 19.39
N ILE A 333 -7.66 12.42 18.30
CA ILE A 333 -8.56 13.44 17.78
C ILE A 333 -9.96 12.85 17.59
N GLU A 334 -10.94 13.44 18.23
CA GLU A 334 -12.33 13.06 18.08
C GLU A 334 -13.21 14.29 17.83
N LYS A 335 -13.97 14.25 16.71
CA LYS A 335 -14.85 15.35 16.30
C LYS A 335 -14.11 16.73 16.28
N GLY A 336 -12.88 16.75 15.80
CA GLY A 336 -12.03 17.93 15.72
C GLY A 336 -11.35 18.36 17.03
N LYS A 337 -11.70 17.74 18.15
CA LYS A 337 -11.11 18.05 19.47
C LYS A 337 -9.89 17.19 19.73
N VAL A 338 -8.78 17.82 20.11
CA VAL A 338 -7.56 17.13 20.52
C VAL A 338 -7.70 16.61 21.95
N LYS A 339 -7.26 15.39 22.15
CA LYS A 339 -7.16 14.68 23.43
C LYS A 339 -5.75 14.13 23.56
N TYR A 340 -5.31 13.92 24.79
CA TYR A 340 -3.92 13.49 25.05
C TYR A 340 -3.82 12.11 25.74
N LYS A 341 -4.97 11.50 26.05
CA LYS A 341 -5.04 10.15 26.60
C LYS A 341 -5.95 9.29 25.71
N LEU A 342 -5.53 8.06 25.43
CA LEU A 342 -6.34 7.10 24.65
C LEU A 342 -7.71 6.85 25.32
N SER A 343 -7.75 6.84 26.65
CA SER A 343 -8.97 6.64 27.45
C SER A 343 -10.00 7.76 27.32
N GLU A 344 -9.61 8.93 26.84
CA GLU A 344 -10.53 10.07 26.63
C GLU A 344 -11.34 9.93 25.33
N LEU A 345 -10.98 9.00 24.45
CA LEU A 345 -11.72 8.71 23.23
C LEU A 345 -12.95 7.85 23.52
N SER A 346 -14.02 8.05 22.76
CA SER A 346 -15.13 7.08 22.73
C SER A 346 -14.62 5.70 22.32
N HIS A 347 -15.30 4.65 22.76
CA HIS A 347 -14.94 3.27 22.45
C HIS A 347 -14.71 3.04 20.94
N ALA A 348 -15.68 3.43 20.10
CA ALA A 348 -15.58 3.28 18.65
C ALA A 348 -14.35 3.98 18.05
N LYS A 349 -13.97 5.15 18.57
CA LYS A 349 -12.75 5.87 18.12
C LYS A 349 -11.48 5.23 18.67
N ARG A 350 -11.52 4.73 19.91
CA ARG A 350 -10.38 4.08 20.54
C ARG A 350 -9.96 2.81 19.83
N ILE A 351 -10.92 1.95 19.45
CA ILE A 351 -10.65 0.70 18.76
C ILE A 351 -10.56 0.82 17.23
N GLY A 352 -11.31 1.74 16.63
CA GLY A 352 -11.45 1.87 15.18
C GLY A 352 -10.29 2.54 14.46
N HIS A 353 -9.26 2.97 15.16
CA HIS A 353 -8.11 3.67 14.55
C HIS A 353 -6.81 3.37 15.27
N LEU A 354 -5.73 3.24 14.50
CA LEU A 354 -4.39 3.02 15.08
C LEU A 354 -3.76 4.37 15.47
N TRP A 355 -4.19 4.92 16.62
CA TRP A 355 -3.71 6.19 17.15
C TRP A 355 -2.29 6.11 17.70
N ILE A 356 -1.99 4.99 18.35
CA ILE A 356 -0.75 4.71 19.07
C ILE A 356 -0.48 3.21 19.04
N GLY A 357 0.78 2.81 19.21
CA GLY A 357 1.19 1.40 19.17
C GLY A 357 1.75 0.99 17.81
N GLY A 358 1.83 1.93 16.85
CA GLY A 358 2.49 1.67 15.58
C GLY A 358 4.00 1.47 15.74
N ARG A 359 4.57 0.59 14.92
CA ARG A 359 6.02 0.33 14.85
C ARG A 359 6.62 0.75 13.50
N TRP A 360 5.95 1.70 12.81
CA TRP A 360 6.34 2.15 11.47
C TRP A 360 7.81 2.60 11.37
N PRO A 361 8.41 3.35 12.35
CA PRO A 361 9.79 3.78 12.26
C PRO A 361 10.82 2.73 12.68
N GLU A 362 10.41 1.58 13.22
CA GLU A 362 11.34 0.66 13.88
C GLU A 362 12.41 0.11 12.93
N SER A 363 12.01 -0.44 11.78
CA SER A 363 12.95 -0.96 10.79
C SER A 363 13.82 0.16 10.22
N LEU A 364 13.19 1.31 9.92
CA LEU A 364 13.91 2.49 9.45
C LEU A 364 15.04 2.87 10.41
N LEU A 365 14.75 3.02 11.71
CA LEU A 365 15.71 3.50 12.69
C LEU A 365 16.75 2.47 13.10
N LYS A 366 16.38 1.18 13.14
CA LYS A 366 17.29 0.11 13.59
C LYS A 366 18.20 -0.42 12.49
N VAL A 367 17.76 -0.39 11.23
CA VAL A 367 18.45 -1.07 10.13
C VAL A 367 18.71 -0.15 8.96
N GLU A 368 17.66 0.45 8.39
CA GLU A 368 17.73 1.08 7.08
C GLU A 368 18.51 2.39 7.12
N TYR A 369 18.24 3.26 8.11
CA TYR A 369 18.91 4.56 8.25
C TYR A 369 20.38 4.42 8.66
N PRO A 370 20.79 3.57 9.63
CA PRO A 370 22.20 3.32 9.92
C PRO A 370 22.99 2.85 8.70
N ALA A 371 22.48 1.88 7.94
CA ALA A 371 23.14 1.40 6.74
C ALA A 371 23.23 2.50 5.64
N TRP A 372 22.19 3.35 5.55
CA TRP A 372 22.21 4.47 4.61
C TRP A 372 23.24 5.53 4.99
N ILE A 373 23.36 5.89 6.28
CA ILE A 373 24.38 6.84 6.77
C ILE A 373 25.78 6.31 6.50
N GLU A 374 26.06 5.06 6.83
CA GLU A 374 27.36 4.44 6.57
C GLU A 374 27.76 4.56 5.09
N LYS A 375 26.83 4.25 4.19
CA LYS A 375 27.05 4.37 2.73
C LYS A 375 27.38 5.80 2.26
N HIS A 376 26.86 6.83 2.96
CA HIS A 376 26.97 8.22 2.50
C HIS A 376 28.00 9.04 3.29
N GLN A 377 28.40 8.63 4.50
CA GLN A 377 29.50 9.23 5.26
C GLN A 377 30.88 8.68 4.87
N ALA A 378 30.94 7.45 4.33
CA ALA A 378 32.21 6.85 3.87
C ALA A 378 32.73 7.44 2.54
N LYS A 379 32.14 8.55 2.05
CA LYS A 379 32.53 9.19 0.78
C LYS A 379 33.10 10.59 0.93
N ASP A 380 33.28 11.07 2.16
CA ASP A 380 34.02 12.27 2.50
C ASP A 380 35.40 11.90 3.05
#